data_4e46e377e4d67dbc04da9878fe9e809d
#
_entry.id   4e46e377e4d67dbc04da9878fe9e809d
#
_cell.length_a   1.000
_cell.length_b   1.000
_cell.length_c   1.000
_cell.angle_alpha   90.00
_cell.angle_beta   90.00
_cell.angle_gamma   90.00
#
_symmetry.space_group_name_H-M   'P 1'
#
loop_
_entity.id
_entity.type
_entity.pdbx_description
1 polymer ?
#
loop_
_entity_poly.entity_id
_entity_poly.type
_entity_poly.pdbx_seq_one_letter_code
_entity_poly.pdbx_strand_id
1 'polypeptide(L)'
;HGLWESRLIELQAENYNYWIGKAKYLPSVQKEIWAAVRASHMALDSVLQFEKKVSSEIGLSEKYAYEQRGSTLTKVYARKFCEAYHKSLNGMVERRLRAAILMVSSVWYTAWVDAGQPNLSQLKLEPLSRTESSDEDTIQKASSRWKQRSCH
;
A
#
# COMPACT_ATOMS: atom_id res chain seq x y z
N HIS A 1 13.20 -0.36 -2.05
CA HIS A 1 11.84 -0.39 -2.59
C HIS A 1 11.26 -1.78 -2.37
N GLY A 2 10.07 -1.85 -1.74
CA GLY A 2 9.37 -3.09 -1.50
C GLY A 2 8.91 -3.76 -2.80
N LEU A 3 8.94 -5.08 -2.84
CA LEU A 3 8.49 -5.83 -4.01
C LEU A 3 6.98 -5.60 -4.25
N TRP A 4 6.18 -5.74 -3.20
CA TRP A 4 4.72 -5.61 -3.24
C TRP A 4 4.25 -4.15 -3.31
N GLU A 5 4.84 -3.28 -2.49
CA GLU A 5 4.35 -1.92 -2.28
C GLU A 5 4.66 -1.01 -3.45
N SER A 6 5.69 -1.33 -4.22
CA SER A 6 6.11 -0.47 -5.32
C SER A 6 6.42 -1.21 -6.61
N ARG A 7 7.31 -2.20 -6.60
CA ARG A 7 7.84 -2.74 -7.86
C ARG A 7 6.81 -3.50 -8.69
N LEU A 8 5.98 -4.36 -8.08
CA LEU A 8 4.92 -5.06 -8.80
C LEU A 8 3.88 -4.10 -9.35
N ILE A 9 3.52 -3.08 -8.57
CA ILE A 9 2.56 -2.05 -9.00
C ILE A 9 3.15 -1.23 -10.14
N GLU A 10 4.40 -0.75 -10.03
CA GLU A 10 5.09 -0.01 -11.07
C GLU A 10 5.09 -0.73 -12.43
N LEU A 11 5.25 -2.05 -12.41
CA LEU A 11 5.32 -2.86 -13.63
C LEU A 11 3.97 -3.33 -14.18
N GLN A 12 2.93 -3.37 -13.35
CA GLN A 12 1.66 -4.02 -13.69
C GLN A 12 0.42 -3.11 -13.54
N ALA A 13 0.58 -1.88 -13.03
CA ALA A 13 -0.54 -1.00 -12.72
C ALA A 13 -1.48 -0.77 -13.92
N GLU A 14 -0.94 -0.63 -15.12
CA GLU A 14 -1.73 -0.41 -16.34
C GLU A 14 -2.56 -1.63 -16.75
N ASN A 15 -2.21 -2.83 -16.28
CA ASN A 15 -2.90 -4.06 -16.57
C ASN A 15 -4.03 -4.37 -15.58
N TYR A 16 -4.16 -3.59 -14.49
CA TYR A 16 -5.16 -3.82 -13.46
C TYR A 16 -6.47 -3.08 -13.71
N ASN A 17 -7.57 -3.73 -13.42
CA ASN A 17 -8.88 -3.08 -13.44
C ASN A 17 -9.21 -2.51 -12.06
N TYR A 18 -9.11 -1.18 -11.91
CA TYR A 18 -9.41 -0.48 -10.66
C TYR A 18 -10.90 -0.12 -10.48
N TRP A 19 -11.73 -0.38 -11.48
CA TRP A 19 -13.16 -0.13 -11.37
C TRP A 19 -13.84 -1.21 -10.52
N ILE A 20 -14.30 -0.82 -9.33
CA ILE A 20 -14.84 -1.74 -8.31
C ILE A 20 -16.31 -1.53 -7.99
N GLY A 21 -16.96 -0.55 -8.61
CA GLY A 21 -18.36 -0.20 -8.33
C GLY A 21 -18.50 0.81 -7.17
N LYS A 22 -19.65 0.76 -6.48
CA LYS A 22 -20.04 1.76 -5.47
C LYS A 22 -19.47 1.43 -4.09
N ALA A 23 -19.11 2.46 -3.34
CA ALA A 23 -18.81 2.38 -1.91
C ALA A 23 -20.05 1.89 -1.12
N LYS A 24 -19.81 1.27 0.02
CA LYS A 24 -20.87 0.71 0.90
C LYS A 24 -20.75 1.30 2.29
N TYR A 25 -21.90 1.51 2.94
CA TYR A 25 -21.91 1.84 4.36
C TYR A 25 -21.40 0.65 5.18
N LEU A 26 -20.52 0.90 6.13
CA LEU A 26 -19.91 -0.11 6.99
C LEU A 26 -20.43 0.06 8.42
N PRO A 27 -21.31 -0.85 8.91
CA PRO A 27 -21.85 -0.76 10.28
C PRO A 27 -20.77 -0.82 11.36
N SER A 28 -19.61 -1.40 11.04
CA SER A 28 -18.44 -1.45 11.91
C SER A 28 -17.16 -1.44 11.08
N VAL A 29 -16.59 -0.27 10.91
CA VAL A 29 -15.29 -0.06 10.22
C VAL A 29 -14.19 -0.92 10.88
N GLN A 30 -14.18 -1.02 12.21
CA GLN A 30 -13.20 -1.82 12.93
C GLN A 30 -13.26 -3.31 12.56
N LYS A 31 -14.45 -3.89 12.45
CA LYS A 31 -14.60 -5.31 12.05
C LYS A 31 -14.08 -5.56 10.65
N GLU A 32 -14.37 -4.65 9.70
CA GLU A 32 -13.91 -4.76 8.32
C GLU A 32 -12.39 -4.63 8.21
N ILE A 33 -11.79 -3.70 8.95
CA ILE A 33 -10.32 -3.57 9.02
C ILE A 33 -9.69 -4.86 9.54
N TRP A 34 -10.20 -5.42 10.63
CA TRP A 34 -9.70 -6.68 11.17
C TRP A 34 -9.93 -7.87 10.22
N ALA A 35 -11.02 -7.88 9.47
CA ALA A 35 -11.24 -8.87 8.43
C ALA A 35 -10.17 -8.79 7.33
N ALA A 36 -9.81 -7.57 6.88
CA ALA A 36 -8.74 -7.35 5.92
C ALA A 36 -7.37 -7.79 6.44
N VAL A 37 -7.05 -7.48 7.71
CA VAL A 37 -5.80 -7.90 8.37
C VAL A 37 -5.72 -9.44 8.43
N ARG A 38 -6.77 -10.11 8.89
CA ARG A 38 -6.81 -11.59 8.93
C ARG A 38 -6.67 -12.20 7.55
N ALA A 39 -7.37 -11.67 6.55
CA ALA A 39 -7.25 -12.15 5.17
C ALA A 39 -5.85 -11.97 4.59
N SER A 40 -5.14 -10.90 4.96
CA SER A 40 -3.74 -10.68 4.58
C SER A 40 -2.81 -11.65 5.29
N HIS A 41 -3.04 -11.91 6.57
CA HIS A 41 -2.27 -12.89 7.34
C HIS A 41 -2.41 -14.31 6.77
N MET A 42 -3.62 -14.74 6.42
CA MET A 42 -3.87 -16.05 5.80
C MET A 42 -3.19 -16.22 4.44
N ALA A 43 -2.90 -15.15 3.73
CA ALA A 43 -2.20 -15.19 2.45
C ALA A 43 -0.67 -15.24 2.58
N LEU A 44 -0.13 -15.01 3.78
CA LEU A 44 1.31 -14.82 4.01
C LEU A 44 2.13 -16.03 3.55
N ASP A 45 1.73 -17.23 3.93
CA ASP A 45 2.46 -18.46 3.56
C ASP A 45 2.55 -18.63 2.05
N SER A 46 1.46 -18.39 1.33
CA SER A 46 1.44 -18.47 -0.13
C SER A 46 2.37 -17.44 -0.78
N VAL A 47 2.36 -16.21 -0.27
CA VAL A 47 3.24 -15.12 -0.72
C VAL A 47 4.71 -15.50 -0.58
N LEU A 48 5.09 -16.02 0.59
CA LEU A 48 6.47 -16.40 0.88
C LEU A 48 6.90 -17.64 0.10
N GLN A 49 6.03 -18.66 -0.03
CA GLN A 49 6.32 -19.86 -0.79
C GLN A 49 6.51 -19.58 -2.28
N PHE A 50 5.67 -18.75 -2.89
CA PHE A 50 5.82 -18.35 -4.28
C PHE A 50 7.09 -17.54 -4.51
N GLU A 51 7.43 -16.63 -3.60
CA GLU A 51 8.67 -15.88 -3.68
C GLU A 51 9.89 -16.79 -3.64
N LYS A 52 9.92 -17.73 -2.69
CA LYS A 52 10.98 -18.72 -2.55
C LYS A 52 11.10 -19.61 -3.80
N LYS A 53 9.96 -20.10 -4.32
CA LYS A 53 9.91 -20.92 -5.52
C LYS A 53 10.50 -20.19 -6.73
N VAL A 54 10.00 -18.99 -7.02
CA VAL A 54 10.47 -18.19 -8.16
C VAL A 54 11.95 -17.80 -8.00
N SER A 55 12.39 -17.48 -6.77
CA SER A 55 13.80 -17.21 -6.49
C SER A 55 14.69 -18.42 -6.79
N SER A 56 14.24 -19.65 -6.51
CA SER A 56 14.99 -20.87 -6.83
C SER A 56 15.00 -21.21 -8.31
N GLU A 57 13.92 -20.92 -9.04
CA GLU A 57 13.80 -21.19 -10.48
C GLU A 57 14.63 -20.20 -11.33
N ILE A 58 14.62 -18.92 -10.96
CA ILE A 58 15.33 -17.87 -11.71
C ILE A 58 16.80 -17.78 -11.29
N GLY A 59 17.10 -18.09 -10.03
CA GLY A 59 18.42 -17.90 -9.44
C GLY A 59 18.61 -16.52 -8.81
N LEU A 60 19.40 -16.49 -7.73
CA LEU A 60 19.62 -15.26 -6.95
C LEU A 60 20.33 -14.16 -7.74
N SER A 61 21.17 -14.53 -8.70
CA SER A 61 21.91 -13.58 -9.55
C SER A 61 20.99 -12.79 -10.49
N GLU A 62 19.89 -13.39 -10.95
CA GLU A 62 18.93 -12.76 -11.86
C GLU A 62 17.70 -12.14 -11.12
N LYS A 63 17.66 -12.25 -9.80
CA LYS A 63 16.57 -11.69 -8.98
C LYS A 63 16.58 -10.17 -8.95
N TYR A 64 17.74 -9.56 -9.08
CA TYR A 64 17.92 -8.11 -8.99
C TYR A 64 18.54 -7.56 -10.27
N ALA A 65 18.22 -6.31 -10.55
CA ALA A 65 18.81 -5.50 -11.62
C ALA A 65 19.18 -4.12 -11.09
N TYR A 66 19.92 -3.35 -11.87
CA TYR A 66 20.22 -1.96 -11.58
C TYR A 66 19.51 -1.09 -12.63
N GLU A 67 18.76 -0.11 -12.18
CA GLU A 67 18.05 0.84 -13.03
C GLU A 67 18.48 2.28 -12.69
N GLN A 68 18.64 3.08 -13.71
CA GLN A 68 18.90 4.51 -13.55
C GLN A 68 17.59 5.19 -13.14
N ARG A 69 17.59 5.85 -11.98
CA ARG A 69 16.47 6.66 -11.48
C ARG A 69 16.97 8.08 -11.21
N GLY A 70 16.68 8.97 -12.17
CA GLY A 70 17.30 10.30 -12.16
C GLY A 70 18.81 10.22 -12.25
N SER A 71 19.53 10.80 -11.29
CA SER A 71 20.99 10.77 -11.21
C SER A 71 21.56 9.54 -10.46
N THR A 72 20.70 8.66 -9.92
CA THR A 72 21.13 7.56 -9.05
C THR A 72 20.89 6.20 -9.69
N LEU A 73 21.90 5.32 -9.62
CA LEU A 73 21.75 3.91 -9.99
C LEU A 73 21.19 3.13 -8.79
N THR A 74 19.97 2.59 -8.95
CA THR A 74 19.24 1.95 -7.87
C THR A 74 19.08 0.45 -8.12
N LYS A 75 19.37 -0.37 -7.09
CA LYS A 75 19.09 -1.79 -7.11
C LYS A 75 17.59 -2.02 -6.97
N VAL A 76 17.00 -2.73 -7.92
CA VAL A 76 15.57 -3.08 -7.98
C VAL A 76 15.38 -4.56 -8.25
N TYR A 77 14.18 -5.07 -8.01
CA TYR A 77 13.85 -6.41 -8.48
C TYR A 77 13.78 -6.44 -10.01
N ALA A 78 14.43 -7.42 -10.62
CA ALA A 78 14.47 -7.58 -12.07
C ALA A 78 13.06 -7.82 -12.63
N ARG A 79 12.78 -7.27 -13.82
CA ARG A 79 11.48 -7.41 -14.50
C ARG A 79 11.09 -8.88 -14.66
N LYS A 80 11.99 -9.74 -15.14
CA LYS A 80 11.78 -11.18 -15.31
C LYS A 80 11.32 -11.86 -14.02
N PHE A 81 11.97 -11.53 -12.89
CA PHE A 81 11.57 -12.03 -11.58
C PHE A 81 10.16 -11.56 -11.17
N CYS A 82 9.88 -10.27 -11.34
CA CYS A 82 8.58 -9.69 -11.00
C CYS A 82 7.44 -10.30 -11.82
N GLU A 83 7.64 -10.52 -13.12
CA GLU A 83 6.64 -11.12 -13.99
C GLU A 83 6.34 -12.59 -13.62
N ALA A 84 7.38 -13.39 -13.37
CA ALA A 84 7.22 -14.78 -12.93
C ALA A 84 6.51 -14.84 -11.55
N TYR A 85 6.90 -13.97 -10.62
CA TYR A 85 6.29 -13.93 -9.32
C TYR A 85 4.83 -13.45 -9.38
N HIS A 86 4.55 -12.38 -10.14
CA HIS A 86 3.20 -11.89 -10.38
C HIS A 86 2.28 -12.96 -10.96
N LYS A 87 2.79 -13.74 -11.94
CA LYS A 87 2.07 -14.90 -12.52
C LYS A 87 1.77 -15.95 -11.46
N SER A 88 2.73 -16.28 -10.59
CA SER A 88 2.54 -17.25 -9.50
C SER A 88 1.50 -16.80 -8.47
N LEU A 89 1.40 -15.49 -8.22
CA LEU A 89 0.39 -14.89 -7.34
C LEU A 89 -1.04 -14.92 -7.91
N ASN A 90 -1.21 -15.26 -9.18
CA ASN A 90 -2.51 -15.45 -9.83
C ASN A 90 -3.52 -14.31 -9.54
N GLY A 91 -3.14 -13.07 -9.87
CA GLY A 91 -3.96 -11.88 -9.70
C GLY A 91 -4.15 -11.41 -8.24
N MET A 92 -3.39 -11.96 -7.28
CA MET A 92 -3.52 -11.59 -5.87
C MET A 92 -3.26 -10.09 -5.63
N VAL A 93 -2.27 -9.50 -6.30
CA VAL A 93 -1.95 -8.07 -6.14
C VAL A 93 -3.13 -7.20 -6.56
N GLU A 94 -3.70 -7.45 -7.74
CA GLU A 94 -4.88 -6.73 -8.22
C GLU A 94 -6.07 -6.88 -7.26
N ARG A 95 -6.38 -8.10 -6.82
CA ARG A 95 -7.47 -8.34 -5.86
C ARG A 95 -7.26 -7.58 -4.55
N ARG A 96 -6.04 -7.46 -4.04
CA ARG A 96 -5.73 -6.70 -2.83
C ARG A 96 -5.85 -5.20 -3.05
N LEU A 97 -5.39 -4.67 -4.19
CA LEU A 97 -5.58 -3.27 -4.55
C LEU A 97 -7.07 -2.92 -4.68
N ARG A 98 -7.85 -3.73 -5.37
CA ARG A 98 -9.29 -3.55 -5.50
C ARG A 98 -10.00 -3.56 -4.14
N ALA A 99 -9.63 -4.49 -3.26
CA ALA A 99 -10.16 -4.54 -1.89
C ALA A 99 -9.79 -3.29 -1.08
N ALA A 100 -8.57 -2.80 -1.22
CA ALA A 100 -8.12 -1.57 -0.55
C ALA A 100 -8.90 -0.34 -1.04
N ILE A 101 -9.10 -0.18 -2.36
CA ILE A 101 -9.89 0.91 -2.94
C ILE A 101 -11.32 0.87 -2.41
N LEU A 102 -11.96 -0.32 -2.41
CA LEU A 102 -13.32 -0.48 -1.90
C LEU A 102 -13.41 -0.16 -0.41
N MET A 103 -12.42 -0.58 0.38
CA MET A 103 -12.36 -0.30 1.81
C MET A 103 -12.24 1.20 2.08
N VAL A 104 -11.27 1.88 1.47
CA VAL A 104 -11.05 3.32 1.66
C VAL A 104 -12.30 4.12 1.26
N SER A 105 -12.86 3.85 0.09
CA SER A 105 -14.06 4.54 -0.38
C SER A 105 -15.27 4.27 0.52
N SER A 106 -15.41 3.05 1.06
CA SER A 106 -16.50 2.69 1.97
C SER A 106 -16.34 3.34 3.34
N VAL A 107 -15.12 3.47 3.86
CA VAL A 107 -14.84 4.22 5.10
C VAL A 107 -15.20 5.69 4.94
N TRP A 108 -14.80 6.32 3.84
CA TRP A 108 -15.17 7.71 3.56
C TRP A 108 -16.68 7.88 3.41
N TYR A 109 -17.34 6.98 2.68
CA TYR A 109 -18.79 7.00 2.54
C TYR A 109 -19.49 6.84 3.89
N THR A 110 -19.02 5.93 4.74
CA THR A 110 -19.54 5.73 6.09
C THR A 110 -19.39 6.98 6.94
N ALA A 111 -18.21 7.60 6.96
CA ALA A 111 -17.98 8.83 7.69
C ALA A 111 -18.89 9.98 7.22
N TRP A 112 -19.11 10.09 5.92
CA TRP A 112 -20.03 11.09 5.36
C TRP A 112 -21.49 10.84 5.77
N VAL A 113 -21.93 9.56 5.76
CA VAL A 113 -23.27 9.18 6.22
C VAL A 113 -23.46 9.47 7.70
N ASP A 114 -22.48 9.09 8.54
CA ASP A 114 -22.53 9.28 10.00
C ASP A 114 -22.49 10.79 10.37
N ALA A 115 -21.87 11.61 9.53
CA ALA A 115 -21.90 13.08 9.68
C ALA A 115 -23.23 13.72 9.23
N GLY A 116 -24.25 12.95 8.87
CA GLY A 116 -25.55 13.46 8.42
C GLY A 116 -25.59 13.90 6.96
N GLN A 117 -24.69 13.37 6.12
CA GLN A 117 -24.64 13.60 4.67
C GLN A 117 -24.50 15.10 4.29
N PRO A 118 -23.53 15.83 4.84
CA PRO A 118 -23.36 17.24 4.56
C PRO A 118 -23.18 17.50 3.06
N ASN A 119 -23.68 18.64 2.57
CA ASN A 119 -23.51 19.04 1.18
C ASN A 119 -22.05 19.50 0.94
N LEU A 120 -21.22 18.63 0.38
CA LEU A 120 -19.81 18.90 0.14
C LEU A 120 -19.55 19.97 -0.92
N SER A 121 -20.53 20.28 -1.79
CA SER A 121 -20.37 21.33 -2.81
C SER A 121 -20.35 22.74 -2.20
N GLN A 122 -20.80 22.88 -0.95
CA GLN A 122 -20.80 24.14 -0.21
C GLN A 122 -19.55 24.33 0.66
N LEU A 123 -18.66 23.34 0.71
CA LEU A 123 -17.39 23.48 1.41
C LEU A 123 -16.54 24.53 0.69
N LYS A 124 -16.37 25.69 1.31
CA LYS A 124 -15.32 26.63 0.93
C LYS A 124 -13.99 25.94 1.31
N LEU A 125 -13.22 25.56 0.30
CA LEU A 125 -11.82 25.18 0.50
C LEU A 125 -11.07 26.46 0.88
N GLU A 126 -11.09 26.83 2.16
CA GLU A 126 -10.12 27.81 2.63
C GLU A 126 -8.74 27.18 2.49
N PRO A 127 -7.79 27.88 1.87
CA PRO A 127 -6.41 27.38 1.85
C PRO A 127 -6.04 27.10 3.30
N LEU A 128 -5.60 25.88 3.60
CA LEU A 128 -5.01 25.59 4.90
C LEU A 128 -3.91 26.62 5.10
N SER A 129 -4.17 27.64 5.89
CA SER A 129 -3.13 28.53 6.35
C SER A 129 -2.18 27.62 7.11
N ARG A 130 -1.01 27.41 6.51
CA ARG A 130 0.08 26.67 7.12
C ARG A 130 0.39 27.38 8.44
N THR A 131 -0.19 26.90 9.51
CA THR A 131 0.27 27.22 10.85
C THR A 131 1.62 26.54 11.01
N GLU A 132 2.61 27.15 10.36
CA GLU A 132 4.01 26.85 10.64
C GLU A 132 4.21 27.27 12.10
N SER A 133 4.36 26.33 13.01
CA SER A 133 5.22 26.49 14.18
C SER A 133 5.08 25.47 15.32
N SER A 134 4.08 24.58 15.36
CA SER A 134 4.00 23.67 16.53
C SER A 134 4.28 22.20 16.22
N ASP A 135 4.17 21.78 14.97
CA ASP A 135 4.28 20.36 14.63
C ASP A 135 5.73 19.92 14.31
N GLU A 136 6.58 20.84 13.79
CA GLU A 136 7.99 20.51 13.53
C GLU A 136 8.76 20.26 14.83
N ASP A 137 8.51 21.00 15.88
CA ASP A 137 9.12 20.79 17.20
C ASP A 137 8.67 19.48 17.85
N THR A 138 7.41 19.09 17.61
CA THR A 138 6.86 17.83 18.13
C THR A 138 7.41 16.62 17.38
N ILE A 139 7.56 16.72 16.06
CA ILE A 139 8.13 15.68 15.21
C ILE A 139 9.64 15.52 15.48
N GLN A 140 10.36 16.62 15.68
CA GLN A 140 11.78 16.61 16.01
C GLN A 140 12.05 16.01 17.40
N LYS A 141 11.22 16.33 18.41
CA LYS A 141 11.27 15.71 19.74
C LYS A 141 10.91 14.21 19.69
N ALA A 142 9.94 13.81 18.87
CA ALA A 142 9.61 12.40 18.67
C ALA A 142 10.78 11.64 18.01
N SER A 143 11.38 12.20 16.95
CA SER A 143 12.50 11.56 16.23
C SER A 143 13.77 11.41 17.09
N SER A 144 14.06 12.36 17.98
CA SER A 144 15.17 12.25 18.92
C SER A 144 14.96 11.16 19.99
N ARG A 145 13.71 10.92 20.38
CA ARG A 145 13.34 9.89 21.37
C ARG A 145 13.51 8.46 20.83
N TRP A 146 13.40 8.25 19.50
CA TRP A 146 13.61 6.95 18.86
C TRP A 146 15.10 6.58 18.72
N LYS A 147 15.99 7.58 18.62
CA LYS A 147 17.45 7.36 18.52
C LYS A 147 18.12 6.92 19.83
N GLN A 148 17.43 7.03 20.98
CA GLN A 148 17.97 6.65 22.29
C GLN A 148 17.61 5.24 22.76
N ARG A 149 16.91 4.43 21.96
CA ARG A 149 16.66 3.02 22.28
C ARG A 149 17.79 2.17 21.71
N SER A 150 18.91 2.09 22.43
CA SER A 150 19.91 1.06 22.21
C SER A 150 19.35 -0.28 22.68
N CYS A 151 19.36 -1.29 21.83
CA CYS A 151 19.13 -2.66 22.23
C CYS A 151 20.27 -3.11 23.15
N HIS A 152 19.95 -3.46 24.38
CA HIS A 152 20.78 -4.28 25.26
C HIS A 152 20.37 -5.73 25.10
#